data_885a5fb23dd7c1df3955cdd0a9a13da0
#
_entry.id   885a5fb23dd7c1df3955cdd0a9a13da0
#
_cell.length_a   1.000
_cell.length_b   1.000
_cell.length_c   1.000
_cell.angle_alpha   90.00
_cell.angle_beta   90.00
_cell.angle_gamma   90.00
#
_symmetry.space_group_name_H-M   'P 1'
#
loop_
_entity.id
_entity.type
_entity.pdbx_description
1 polymer ?
#
loop_
_entity_poly.entity_id
_entity_poly.type
_entity_poly.pdbx_seq_one_letter_code
_entity_poly.pdbx_strand_id
1 'polypeptide(L)'
;MAIQPGEARATGAGVEPVASPDVVWLRLETLSPRARRELDRIVAAAVALADREGLEALSMRRLATELETGTTTLYRYVTGRDELLELMVDAVNGSDGQVTGRPTAWRDGLTLVAREARARFLAHPWLASQLVARPTIGPNTLLGAEFVIAIALELVDDPDTAASVTSSLMAYVQGSVAAELAEREAQRRTGLDEHAWRETVAPWVRSILADARFPAFARVVLAADDLSFEERFAFGLERLLDGFATLEAHGPRGAATRKRTS
;
A
#
# COMPACT_ATOMS: atom_id res chain seq x y z
N MET A 1 70.19 11.28 7.02
CA MET A 1 69.51 11.24 5.72
C MET A 1 68.09 10.82 6.01
N ALA A 2 67.19 11.82 6.20
CA ALA A 2 65.83 11.65 6.62
C ALA A 2 64.92 11.49 5.40
N ILE A 3 64.13 10.41 5.37
CA ILE A 3 63.16 10.13 4.35
C ILE A 3 61.82 10.77 4.82
N GLN A 4 61.31 11.75 4.07
CA GLN A 4 59.99 12.36 4.29
C GLN A 4 58.90 11.42 3.75
N PRO A 5 57.75 11.27 4.46
CA PRO A 5 56.63 10.54 3.94
C PRO A 5 55.81 11.42 3.00
N GLY A 6 55.49 10.88 1.80
CA GLY A 6 54.75 11.54 0.76
C GLY A 6 53.27 11.75 1.15
N GLU A 7 52.78 12.94 0.85
CA GLU A 7 51.37 13.35 0.94
C GLU A 7 50.50 12.57 -0.05
N ALA A 8 49.70 11.68 0.45
CA ALA A 8 48.59 11.09 -0.33
C ALA A 8 47.50 12.15 -0.48
N ARG A 9 47.36 12.71 -1.67
CA ARG A 9 46.21 13.54 -2.06
C ARG A 9 44.94 12.66 -2.09
N ALA A 10 44.10 12.83 -1.10
CA ALA A 10 42.74 12.35 -1.11
C ALA A 10 41.93 13.21 -2.09
N THR A 11 41.66 12.70 -3.28
CA THR A 11 40.63 13.21 -4.18
C THR A 11 39.28 12.81 -3.62
N GLY A 12 38.77 13.61 -2.70
CA GLY A 12 37.38 13.55 -2.29
C GLY A 12 36.51 14.03 -3.46
N ALA A 13 35.89 13.08 -4.17
CA ALA A 13 34.76 13.40 -5.01
C ALA A 13 33.67 13.98 -4.07
N GLY A 14 33.45 15.29 -4.15
CA GLY A 14 32.37 15.96 -3.44
C GLY A 14 31.07 15.40 -3.97
N VAL A 15 30.41 14.60 -3.15
CA VAL A 15 28.97 14.34 -3.34
C VAL A 15 28.30 15.67 -3.06
N GLU A 16 27.85 16.35 -4.12
CA GLU A 16 26.98 17.51 -3.97
C GLU A 16 25.83 17.10 -3.05
N PRO A 17 25.48 17.90 -2.02
CA PRO A 17 24.34 17.60 -1.18
C PRO A 17 23.12 17.57 -2.11
N VAL A 18 22.50 16.39 -2.25
CA VAL A 18 21.19 16.26 -2.87
C VAL A 18 20.31 17.26 -2.16
N ALA A 19 19.79 18.26 -2.87
CA ALA A 19 18.87 19.25 -2.33
C ALA A 19 17.86 18.51 -1.46
N SER A 20 17.70 18.92 -0.20
CA SER A 20 16.74 18.29 0.70
C SER A 20 15.41 18.20 -0.03
N PRO A 21 14.77 17.01 -0.14
CA PRO A 21 13.51 16.90 -0.83
C PRO A 21 12.57 17.94 -0.22
N ASP A 22 11.96 18.74 -1.09
CA ASP A 22 11.02 19.79 -0.67
C ASP A 22 9.80 19.07 -0.07
N VAL A 23 9.82 18.90 1.25
CA VAL A 23 8.82 18.09 1.95
C VAL A 23 7.53 18.88 1.93
N VAL A 24 6.59 18.51 1.08
CA VAL A 24 5.29 19.17 0.90
C VAL A 24 4.59 19.48 2.22
N TRP A 25 4.71 18.60 3.21
CA TRP A 25 4.04 18.70 4.52
C TRP A 25 4.49 19.93 5.31
N LEU A 26 5.78 20.29 5.27
CA LEU A 26 6.30 21.50 5.92
C LEU A 26 5.75 22.77 5.27
N ARG A 27 5.59 22.75 3.95
CA ARG A 27 5.01 23.88 3.22
C ARG A 27 3.52 24.04 3.55
N LEU A 28 2.79 22.94 3.72
CA LEU A 28 1.36 22.96 4.04
C LEU A 28 1.05 23.65 5.38
N GLU A 29 1.94 23.56 6.37
CA GLU A 29 1.79 24.23 7.67
C GLU A 29 1.75 25.76 7.54
N THR A 30 2.37 26.30 6.48
CA THR A 30 2.45 27.75 6.25
C THR A 30 1.31 28.32 5.40
N LEU A 31 0.44 27.44 4.86
CA LEU A 31 -0.66 27.87 3.99
C LEU A 31 -1.75 28.62 4.76
N SER A 32 -2.25 29.70 4.16
CA SER A 32 -3.47 30.35 4.67
C SER A 32 -4.67 29.40 4.60
N PRO A 33 -5.71 29.60 5.46
CA PRO A 33 -6.91 28.75 5.41
C PRO A 33 -7.62 28.73 4.05
N ARG A 34 -7.52 29.81 3.28
CA ARG A 34 -8.07 29.88 1.92
C ARG A 34 -7.25 29.02 0.95
N ALA A 35 -5.93 29.10 1.02
CA ALA A 35 -5.04 28.32 0.16
C ALA A 35 -5.15 26.82 0.47
N ARG A 36 -5.32 26.47 1.76
CA ARG A 36 -5.54 25.07 2.18
C ARG A 36 -6.82 24.51 1.59
N ARG A 37 -7.95 25.21 1.71
CA ARG A 37 -9.22 24.76 1.10
C ARG A 37 -9.14 24.58 -0.42
N GLU A 38 -8.40 25.47 -1.10
CA GLU A 38 -8.22 25.33 -2.55
C GLU A 38 -7.36 24.12 -2.91
N LEU A 39 -6.29 23.84 -2.15
CA LEU A 39 -5.50 22.64 -2.30
C LEU A 39 -6.33 21.39 -2.04
N ASP A 40 -7.13 21.37 -0.97
CA ASP A 40 -8.01 20.22 -0.66
C ASP A 40 -9.02 19.97 -1.81
N ARG A 41 -9.54 21.04 -2.44
CA ARG A 41 -10.40 20.93 -3.64
C ARG A 41 -9.66 20.32 -4.83
N ILE A 42 -8.41 20.74 -5.06
CA ILE A 42 -7.57 20.22 -6.13
C ILE A 42 -7.29 18.71 -5.91
N VAL A 43 -6.91 18.34 -4.69
CA VAL A 43 -6.63 16.94 -4.31
C VAL A 43 -7.88 16.09 -4.45
N ALA A 44 -9.03 16.54 -3.96
CA ALA A 44 -10.29 15.81 -4.08
C ALA A 44 -10.70 15.58 -5.55
N ALA A 45 -10.54 16.58 -6.42
CA ALA A 45 -10.80 16.44 -7.85
C ALA A 45 -9.82 15.47 -8.53
N ALA A 46 -8.54 15.47 -8.10
CA ALA A 46 -7.55 14.54 -8.61
C ALA A 46 -7.84 13.09 -8.20
N VAL A 47 -8.25 12.85 -6.95
CA VAL A 47 -8.72 11.55 -6.47
C VAL A 47 -9.92 11.08 -7.29
N ALA A 48 -10.96 11.90 -7.42
CA ALA A 48 -12.16 11.56 -8.19
C ALA A 48 -11.86 11.27 -9.67
N LEU A 49 -10.91 12.00 -10.27
CA LEU A 49 -10.45 11.74 -11.63
C LEU A 49 -9.73 10.40 -11.75
N ALA A 50 -8.83 10.10 -10.82
CA ALA A 50 -8.09 8.84 -10.80
C ALA A 50 -9.00 7.62 -10.53
N ASP A 51 -10.03 7.77 -9.68
CA ASP A 51 -11.02 6.73 -9.41
C ASP A 51 -11.87 6.41 -10.66
N ARG A 52 -12.20 7.43 -11.43
CA ARG A 52 -13.06 7.30 -12.61
C ARG A 52 -12.30 6.85 -13.87
N GLU A 53 -11.13 7.42 -14.11
CA GLU A 53 -10.40 7.26 -15.36
C GLU A 53 -9.06 6.52 -15.23
N GLY A 54 -8.66 6.18 -14.00
CA GLY A 54 -7.36 5.59 -13.70
C GLY A 54 -6.25 6.64 -13.56
N LEU A 55 -5.14 6.21 -12.93
CA LEU A 55 -4.00 7.09 -12.66
C LEU A 55 -3.27 7.55 -13.94
N GLU A 56 -3.33 6.76 -15.00
CA GLU A 56 -2.71 7.10 -16.30
C GLU A 56 -3.37 8.33 -16.96
N ALA A 57 -4.67 8.53 -16.70
CA ALA A 57 -5.39 9.71 -17.21
C ALA A 57 -5.05 10.99 -16.40
N LEU A 58 -4.48 10.87 -15.19
CA LEU A 58 -4.17 12.00 -14.34
C LEU A 58 -2.97 12.78 -14.89
N SER A 59 -3.23 13.98 -15.39
CA SER A 59 -2.22 14.96 -15.75
C SER A 59 -2.63 16.35 -15.29
N MET A 60 -1.66 17.25 -15.06
CA MET A 60 -1.96 18.63 -14.66
C MET A 60 -2.90 19.33 -15.65
N ARG A 61 -2.80 19.03 -16.94
CA ARG A 61 -3.69 19.58 -17.96
C ARG A 61 -5.10 19.02 -17.85
N ARG A 62 -5.26 17.70 -17.66
CA ARG A 62 -6.58 17.06 -17.51
C ARG A 62 -7.27 17.55 -16.25
N LEU A 63 -6.52 17.65 -15.14
CA LEU A 63 -7.03 18.17 -13.86
C LEU A 63 -7.44 19.63 -13.95
N ALA A 64 -6.66 20.48 -14.65
CA ALA A 64 -7.02 21.87 -14.90
C ALA A 64 -8.34 22.00 -15.68
N THR A 65 -8.55 21.13 -16.67
CA THR A 65 -9.82 21.06 -17.42
C THR A 65 -11.00 20.65 -16.52
N GLU A 66 -10.80 19.65 -15.67
CA GLU A 66 -11.83 19.17 -14.72
C GLU A 66 -12.24 20.27 -13.72
N LEU A 67 -11.28 21.10 -13.31
CA LEU A 67 -11.50 22.20 -12.37
C LEU A 67 -11.89 23.54 -13.03
N GLU A 68 -12.05 23.54 -14.36
CA GLU A 68 -12.34 24.74 -15.17
C GLU A 68 -11.35 25.90 -14.90
N THR A 69 -10.05 25.56 -14.75
CA THR A 69 -8.99 26.52 -14.42
C THR A 69 -7.78 26.39 -15.36
N GLY A 70 -6.84 27.32 -15.27
CA GLY A 70 -5.56 27.22 -15.97
C GLY A 70 -4.55 26.35 -15.20
N THR A 71 -3.68 25.64 -15.92
CA THR A 71 -2.60 24.83 -15.31
C THR A 71 -1.68 25.66 -14.42
N THR A 72 -1.43 26.93 -14.75
CA THR A 72 -0.65 27.87 -13.93
C THR A 72 -1.26 28.05 -12.54
N THR A 73 -2.59 28.00 -12.42
CA THR A 73 -3.27 28.07 -11.13
C THR A 73 -2.94 26.86 -10.26
N LEU A 74 -2.91 25.66 -10.85
CA LEU A 74 -2.57 24.43 -10.12
C LEU A 74 -1.13 24.46 -9.62
N TYR A 75 -0.20 24.90 -10.46
CA TYR A 75 1.24 25.00 -10.09
C TYR A 75 1.54 25.99 -8.97
N ARG A 76 0.59 26.81 -8.57
CA ARG A 76 0.69 27.66 -7.36
C ARG A 76 0.50 26.86 -6.07
N TYR A 77 -0.13 25.68 -6.15
CA TYR A 77 -0.48 24.83 -5.01
C TYR A 77 0.34 23.55 -4.94
N VAL A 78 0.66 22.97 -6.10
CA VAL A 78 1.44 21.72 -6.20
C VAL A 78 2.57 21.91 -7.20
N THR A 79 3.76 21.41 -6.88
CA THR A 79 4.95 21.56 -7.74
C THR A 79 4.92 20.65 -8.95
N GLY A 80 4.13 19.56 -8.90
CA GLY A 80 4.01 18.59 -9.99
C GLY A 80 3.10 17.41 -9.66
N ARG A 81 3.15 16.43 -10.56
CA ARG A 81 2.33 15.22 -10.44
C ARG A 81 2.71 14.36 -9.24
N ASP A 82 4.00 14.25 -8.93
CA ASP A 82 4.47 13.39 -7.84
C ASP A 82 4.02 13.93 -6.48
N GLU A 83 4.14 15.25 -6.26
CA GLU A 83 3.62 15.89 -5.06
C GLU A 83 2.09 15.77 -4.96
N LEU A 84 1.38 15.92 -6.09
CA LEU A 84 -0.06 15.72 -6.12
C LEU A 84 -0.42 14.29 -5.72
N LEU A 85 0.32 13.28 -6.17
CA LEU A 85 0.12 11.89 -5.79
C LEU A 85 0.35 11.65 -4.28
N GLU A 86 1.37 12.24 -3.70
CA GLU A 86 1.60 12.17 -2.25
C GLU A 86 0.40 12.73 -1.47
N LEU A 87 -0.11 13.88 -1.89
CA LEU A 87 -1.29 14.51 -1.28
C LEU A 87 -2.56 13.68 -1.45
N MET A 88 -2.76 13.07 -2.63
CA MET A 88 -3.90 12.18 -2.91
C MET A 88 -3.86 10.93 -2.01
N VAL A 89 -2.69 10.28 -1.90
CA VAL A 89 -2.51 9.11 -1.03
C VAL A 89 -2.84 9.45 0.42
N ASP A 90 -2.32 10.56 0.91
CA ASP A 90 -2.57 10.98 2.29
C ASP A 90 -4.04 11.37 2.52
N ALA A 91 -4.67 12.06 1.57
CA ALA A 91 -6.08 12.43 1.66
C ALA A 91 -6.99 11.20 1.73
N VAL A 92 -6.72 10.18 0.91
CA VAL A 92 -7.47 8.91 0.92
C VAL A 92 -7.26 8.14 2.22
N ASN A 93 -6.05 8.17 2.80
CA ASN A 93 -5.80 7.56 4.10
C ASN A 93 -6.51 8.27 5.27
N GLY A 94 -6.95 9.52 5.09
CA GLY A 94 -7.71 10.27 6.08
C GLY A 94 -9.23 10.28 5.86
N SER A 95 -9.73 9.77 4.73
CA SER A 95 -11.14 9.93 4.33
C SER A 95 -12.14 9.11 5.17
N ASP A 96 -11.70 7.98 5.71
CA ASP A 96 -12.61 7.05 6.41
C ASP A 96 -12.91 7.44 7.87
N GLY A 97 -12.49 8.65 8.26
CA GLY A 97 -12.51 9.08 9.65
C GLY A 97 -11.47 8.31 10.48
N GLN A 98 -10.89 8.94 11.46
CA GLN A 98 -10.04 8.23 12.41
C GLN A 98 -10.88 7.12 13.05
N VAL A 99 -10.37 5.89 13.05
CA VAL A 99 -11.01 4.78 13.77
C VAL A 99 -11.32 5.26 15.19
N THR A 100 -12.59 5.57 15.43
CA THR A 100 -13.05 6.07 16.72
C THR A 100 -13.25 4.89 17.64
N GLY A 101 -12.23 4.59 18.42
CA GLY A 101 -12.22 3.51 19.38
C GLY A 101 -11.10 2.52 19.13
N ARG A 102 -10.19 2.39 20.09
CA ARG A 102 -9.15 1.36 20.06
C ARG A 102 -9.80 0.02 20.35
N PRO A 103 -9.68 -0.98 19.47
CA PRO A 103 -10.15 -2.33 19.80
C PRO A 103 -9.48 -2.83 21.08
N THR A 104 -10.23 -3.60 21.86
CA THR A 104 -9.75 -4.11 23.16
C THR A 104 -8.82 -5.32 23.03
N ALA A 105 -8.71 -5.89 21.82
CA ALA A 105 -7.85 -7.02 21.51
C ALA A 105 -7.11 -6.79 20.18
N TRP A 106 -5.85 -7.16 20.15
CA TRP A 106 -4.99 -7.01 18.98
C TRP A 106 -5.58 -7.70 17.73
N ARG A 107 -6.20 -8.88 17.90
CA ARG A 107 -6.78 -9.65 16.79
C ARG A 107 -7.92 -8.89 16.11
N ASP A 108 -8.82 -8.32 16.89
CA ASP A 108 -9.92 -7.51 16.37
C ASP A 108 -9.41 -6.23 15.70
N GLY A 109 -8.38 -5.63 16.29
CA GLY A 109 -7.72 -4.45 15.75
C GLY A 109 -7.04 -4.70 14.39
N LEU A 110 -6.25 -5.76 14.28
CA LEU A 110 -5.61 -6.12 13.00
C LEU A 110 -6.65 -6.57 11.96
N THR A 111 -7.73 -7.22 12.38
CA THR A 111 -8.86 -7.58 11.50
C THR A 111 -9.52 -6.33 10.93
N LEU A 112 -9.81 -5.35 11.79
CA LEU A 112 -10.39 -4.07 11.38
C LEU A 112 -9.49 -3.35 10.38
N VAL A 113 -8.20 -3.19 10.72
CA VAL A 113 -7.19 -2.56 9.83
C VAL A 113 -7.15 -3.24 8.46
N ALA A 114 -7.11 -4.58 8.44
CA ALA A 114 -7.05 -5.33 7.18
C ALA A 114 -8.30 -5.11 6.31
N ARG A 115 -9.49 -5.12 6.91
CA ARG A 115 -10.76 -4.91 6.19
C ARG A 115 -10.92 -3.48 5.68
N GLU A 116 -10.57 -2.49 6.48
CA GLU A 116 -10.60 -1.08 6.06
C GLU A 116 -9.58 -0.80 4.96
N ALA A 117 -8.35 -1.31 5.09
CA ALA A 117 -7.34 -1.19 4.04
C ALA A 117 -7.81 -1.84 2.74
N ARG A 118 -8.39 -3.05 2.80
CA ARG A 118 -8.97 -3.71 1.62
C ARG A 118 -10.08 -2.87 0.98
N ALA A 119 -11.03 -2.38 1.78
CA ALA A 119 -12.13 -1.55 1.28
C ALA A 119 -11.61 -0.29 0.58
N ARG A 120 -10.61 0.37 1.17
CA ARG A 120 -9.96 1.56 0.60
C ARG A 120 -9.26 1.27 -0.73
N PHE A 121 -8.49 0.19 -0.84
CA PHE A 121 -7.84 -0.19 -2.09
C PHE A 121 -8.82 -0.58 -3.19
N LEU A 122 -9.96 -1.18 -2.83
CA LEU A 122 -11.01 -1.49 -3.80
C LEU A 122 -11.80 -0.25 -4.25
N ALA A 123 -11.95 0.75 -3.37
CA ALA A 123 -12.56 2.04 -3.70
C ALA A 123 -11.62 2.91 -4.56
N HIS A 124 -10.30 2.80 -4.32
CA HIS A 124 -9.26 3.58 -4.99
C HIS A 124 -8.22 2.64 -5.64
N PRO A 125 -8.55 1.99 -6.78
CA PRO A 125 -7.66 0.97 -7.38
C PRO A 125 -6.26 1.48 -7.72
N TRP A 126 -6.12 2.75 -8.04
CA TRP A 126 -4.85 3.40 -8.32
C TRP A 126 -3.90 3.43 -7.11
N LEU A 127 -4.44 3.39 -5.88
CA LEU A 127 -3.66 3.41 -4.64
C LEU A 127 -2.79 2.16 -4.50
N ALA A 128 -3.27 0.99 -4.94
CA ALA A 128 -2.52 -0.26 -4.85
C ALA A 128 -1.17 -0.20 -5.59
N SER A 129 -1.09 0.53 -6.70
CA SER A 129 0.15 0.71 -7.46
C SER A 129 1.15 1.67 -6.79
N GLN A 130 0.69 2.56 -5.91
CA GLN A 130 1.53 3.56 -5.24
C GLN A 130 2.26 3.00 -4.00
N LEU A 131 1.76 1.92 -3.43
CA LEU A 131 2.32 1.32 -2.20
C LEU A 131 3.58 0.48 -2.44
N VAL A 132 3.91 0.18 -3.69
CA VAL A 132 5.16 -0.51 -4.06
C VAL A 132 6.34 0.46 -4.07
N ALA A 133 6.08 1.77 -4.15
CA ALA A 133 7.07 2.83 -4.07
C ALA A 133 7.49 3.12 -2.60
N ARG A 134 8.31 4.15 -2.40
CA ARG A 134 8.63 4.62 -1.04
C ARG A 134 7.35 5.06 -0.34
N PRO A 135 7.15 4.69 0.95
CA PRO A 135 5.97 5.12 1.70
C PRO A 135 5.86 6.64 1.72
N THR A 136 4.68 7.17 1.45
CA THR A 136 4.37 8.57 1.73
C THR A 136 4.32 8.76 3.24
N ILE A 137 4.82 9.89 3.73
CA ILE A 137 4.88 10.21 5.17
C ILE A 137 3.96 11.37 5.52
N GLY A 138 2.79 11.42 4.89
CA GLY A 138 1.79 12.42 5.20
C GLY A 138 1.14 12.23 6.58
N PRO A 139 0.51 13.27 7.14
CA PRO A 139 -0.03 13.23 8.50
C PRO A 139 -1.09 12.14 8.70
N ASN A 140 -1.99 11.91 7.74
CA ASN A 140 -3.00 10.86 7.83
C ASN A 140 -2.39 9.47 7.70
N THR A 141 -1.40 9.33 6.81
CA THR A 141 -0.65 8.08 6.62
C THR A 141 0.10 7.71 7.90
N LEU A 142 0.72 8.70 8.57
CA LEU A 142 1.41 8.49 9.86
C LEU A 142 0.43 8.12 10.97
N LEU A 143 -0.76 8.73 11.03
CA LEU A 143 -1.79 8.35 12.00
C LEU A 143 -2.27 6.90 11.81
N GLY A 144 -2.45 6.48 10.55
CA GLY A 144 -2.78 5.08 10.24
C GLY A 144 -1.66 4.12 10.61
N ALA A 145 -0.40 4.49 10.35
CA ALA A 145 0.77 3.69 10.74
C ALA A 145 0.88 3.58 12.26
N GLU A 146 0.74 4.68 13.00
CA GLU A 146 0.73 4.70 14.46
C GLU A 146 -0.34 3.75 15.02
N PHE A 147 -1.55 3.81 14.45
CA PHE A 147 -2.66 2.97 14.91
C PHE A 147 -2.34 1.47 14.76
N VAL A 148 -1.87 1.02 13.59
CA VAL A 148 -1.59 -0.40 13.37
C VAL A 148 -0.36 -0.88 14.12
N ILE A 149 0.69 -0.05 14.24
CA ILE A 149 1.90 -0.37 15.02
C ILE A 149 1.56 -0.49 16.50
N ALA A 150 0.74 0.42 17.03
CA ALA A 150 0.30 0.36 18.42
C ALA A 150 -0.45 -0.93 18.75
N ILE A 151 -1.29 -1.43 17.81
CA ILE A 151 -1.96 -2.73 17.96
C ILE A 151 -0.95 -3.89 17.91
N ALA A 152 0.02 -3.83 16.99
CA ALA A 152 1.05 -4.87 16.88
C ALA A 152 1.95 -4.93 18.15
N LEU A 153 2.20 -3.79 18.79
CA LEU A 153 2.94 -3.70 20.05
C LEU A 153 2.14 -4.24 21.26
N GLU A 154 0.81 -4.36 21.17
CA GLU A 154 0.03 -5.11 22.17
C GLU A 154 0.23 -6.63 22.06
N LEU A 155 0.54 -7.12 20.85
CA LEU A 155 0.82 -8.54 20.63
C LEU A 155 2.26 -8.90 21.02
N VAL A 156 3.24 -8.02 20.74
CA VAL A 156 4.68 -8.28 20.95
C VAL A 156 5.41 -7.01 21.41
N ASP A 157 6.28 -7.12 22.42
CA ASP A 157 7.08 -5.98 22.92
C ASP A 157 8.24 -5.58 21.99
N ASP A 158 8.67 -6.49 21.08
CA ASP A 158 9.82 -6.27 20.21
C ASP A 158 9.45 -5.43 18.99
N PRO A 159 10.02 -4.21 18.81
CA PRO A 159 9.67 -3.33 17.71
C PRO A 159 9.94 -3.92 16.31
N ASP A 160 11.00 -4.72 16.14
CA ASP A 160 11.32 -5.36 14.85
C ASP A 160 10.24 -6.40 14.48
N THR A 161 9.76 -7.14 15.48
CA THR A 161 8.67 -8.11 15.29
C THR A 161 7.34 -7.39 15.04
N ALA A 162 7.02 -6.30 15.77
CA ALA A 162 5.82 -5.51 15.52
C ALA A 162 5.79 -4.90 14.11
N ALA A 163 6.92 -4.37 13.64
CA ALA A 163 7.06 -3.90 12.27
C ALA A 163 6.86 -5.03 11.23
N SER A 164 7.36 -6.23 11.53
CA SER A 164 7.20 -7.41 10.68
C SER A 164 5.75 -7.89 10.61
N VAL A 165 5.02 -7.88 11.74
CA VAL A 165 3.58 -8.17 11.82
C VAL A 165 2.80 -7.19 10.94
N THR A 166 3.05 -5.88 11.09
CA THR A 166 2.41 -4.84 10.30
C THR A 166 2.68 -5.01 8.81
N SER A 167 3.94 -5.22 8.43
CA SER A 167 4.34 -5.41 7.03
C SER A 167 3.72 -6.65 6.41
N SER A 168 3.66 -7.77 7.16
CA SER A 168 3.05 -9.02 6.70
C SER A 168 1.56 -8.87 6.48
N LEU A 169 0.85 -8.19 7.40
CA LEU A 169 -0.58 -7.91 7.27
C LEU A 169 -0.86 -7.09 6.01
N MET A 170 -0.11 -6.00 5.81
CA MET A 170 -0.30 -5.13 4.65
C MET A 170 0.05 -5.82 3.33
N ALA A 171 1.11 -6.64 3.30
CA ALA A 171 1.46 -7.44 2.12
C ALA A 171 0.35 -8.44 1.76
N TYR A 172 -0.26 -9.07 2.75
CA TYR A 172 -1.41 -9.95 2.54
C TYR A 172 -2.60 -9.20 1.93
N VAL A 173 -2.98 -8.06 2.51
CA VAL A 173 -4.09 -7.22 2.02
C VAL A 173 -3.83 -6.78 0.58
N GLN A 174 -2.63 -6.26 0.30
CA GLN A 174 -2.25 -5.80 -1.04
C GLN A 174 -2.30 -6.92 -2.08
N GLY A 175 -1.75 -8.09 -1.77
CA GLY A 175 -1.76 -9.25 -2.66
C GLY A 175 -3.18 -9.74 -2.96
N SER A 176 -4.03 -9.79 -1.95
CA SER A 176 -5.44 -10.18 -2.10
C SER A 176 -6.22 -9.19 -2.97
N VAL A 177 -6.05 -7.88 -2.73
CA VAL A 177 -6.70 -6.83 -3.52
C VAL A 177 -6.20 -6.82 -4.96
N ALA A 178 -4.89 -7.00 -5.17
CA ALA A 178 -4.31 -7.04 -6.51
C ALA A 178 -4.92 -8.16 -7.36
N ALA A 179 -5.14 -9.34 -6.77
CA ALA A 179 -5.80 -10.46 -7.44
C ALA A 179 -7.26 -10.12 -7.82
N GLU A 180 -8.03 -9.51 -6.91
CA GLU A 180 -9.41 -9.10 -7.17
C GLU A 180 -9.49 -8.01 -8.25
N LEU A 181 -8.62 -7.00 -8.21
CA LEU A 181 -8.58 -5.94 -9.22
C LEU A 181 -8.17 -6.47 -10.60
N ALA A 182 -7.23 -7.42 -10.64
CA ALA A 182 -6.83 -8.07 -11.88
C ALA A 182 -7.99 -8.84 -12.54
N GLU A 183 -8.80 -9.54 -11.73
CA GLU A 183 -10.01 -10.22 -12.22
C GLU A 183 -11.06 -9.22 -12.73
N ARG A 184 -11.33 -8.15 -11.97
CA ARG A 184 -12.25 -7.08 -12.42
C ARG A 184 -11.81 -6.46 -13.75
N GLU A 185 -10.50 -6.29 -13.94
CA GLU A 185 -9.95 -5.79 -15.21
C GLU A 185 -10.07 -6.82 -16.33
N ALA A 186 -9.78 -8.10 -16.06
CA ALA A 186 -9.98 -9.18 -17.01
C ALA A 186 -11.44 -9.27 -17.47
N GLN A 187 -12.39 -9.18 -16.54
CA GLN A 187 -13.83 -9.17 -16.82
C GLN A 187 -14.23 -7.98 -17.70
N ARG A 188 -13.74 -6.76 -17.39
CA ARG A 188 -14.00 -5.56 -18.23
C ARG A 188 -13.49 -5.73 -19.65
N ARG A 189 -12.30 -6.31 -19.81
CA ARG A 189 -11.65 -6.49 -21.12
C ARG A 189 -12.27 -7.59 -21.95
N THR A 190 -12.68 -8.71 -21.33
CA THR A 190 -13.16 -9.90 -22.04
C THR A 190 -14.68 -10.01 -22.10
N GLY A 191 -15.39 -9.32 -21.20
CA GLY A 191 -16.83 -9.48 -20.99
C GLY A 191 -17.20 -10.79 -20.28
N LEU A 192 -16.21 -11.59 -19.83
CA LEU A 192 -16.40 -12.84 -19.13
C LEU A 192 -16.05 -12.67 -17.66
N ASP A 193 -16.95 -13.08 -16.76
CA ASP A 193 -16.62 -13.25 -15.35
C ASP A 193 -15.75 -14.52 -15.14
N GLU A 194 -15.23 -14.70 -13.93
CA GLU A 194 -14.36 -15.84 -13.59
C GLU A 194 -15.02 -17.17 -13.91
N HIS A 195 -16.33 -17.31 -13.68
CA HIS A 195 -17.08 -18.55 -13.96
C HIS A 195 -17.19 -18.82 -15.46
N ALA A 196 -17.64 -17.84 -16.25
CA ALA A 196 -17.75 -17.98 -17.70
C ALA A 196 -16.40 -18.21 -18.38
N TRP A 197 -15.33 -17.56 -17.87
CA TRP A 197 -13.96 -17.83 -18.34
C TRP A 197 -13.55 -19.29 -18.06
N ARG A 198 -13.80 -19.79 -16.85
CA ARG A 198 -13.52 -21.19 -16.50
C ARG A 198 -14.27 -22.18 -17.38
N GLU A 199 -15.54 -21.92 -17.69
CA GLU A 199 -16.30 -22.75 -18.62
C GLU A 199 -15.68 -22.77 -20.03
N THR A 200 -15.18 -21.62 -20.48
CA THR A 200 -14.52 -21.50 -21.79
C THR A 200 -13.25 -22.35 -21.87
N VAL A 201 -12.45 -22.40 -20.82
CA VAL A 201 -11.19 -23.16 -20.79
C VAL A 201 -11.37 -24.61 -20.33
N ALA A 202 -12.54 -24.99 -19.80
CA ALA A 202 -12.81 -26.30 -19.22
C ALA A 202 -12.53 -27.46 -20.17
N PRO A 203 -12.82 -27.43 -21.50
CA PRO A 203 -12.49 -28.53 -22.39
C PRO A 203 -10.98 -28.82 -22.45
N TRP A 204 -10.18 -27.77 -22.51
CA TRP A 204 -8.72 -27.91 -22.54
C TRP A 204 -8.18 -28.38 -21.18
N VAL A 205 -8.67 -27.81 -20.07
CA VAL A 205 -8.31 -28.22 -18.71
C VAL A 205 -8.62 -29.70 -18.52
N ARG A 206 -9.81 -30.18 -18.90
CA ARG A 206 -10.17 -31.61 -18.81
C ARG A 206 -9.22 -32.52 -19.60
N SER A 207 -8.74 -32.08 -20.76
CA SER A 207 -7.76 -32.87 -21.53
C SER A 207 -6.41 -33.00 -20.81
N ILE A 208 -5.99 -31.97 -20.04
CA ILE A 208 -4.77 -32.03 -19.24
C ILE A 208 -4.98 -32.89 -17.98
N LEU A 209 -6.14 -32.80 -17.35
CA LEU A 209 -6.46 -33.58 -16.14
C LEU A 209 -6.46 -35.09 -16.36
N ALA A 210 -6.62 -35.53 -17.62
CA ALA A 210 -6.44 -36.93 -17.98
C ALA A 210 -4.97 -37.39 -17.91
N ASP A 211 -4.02 -36.48 -17.84
CA ASP A 211 -2.60 -36.77 -17.74
C ASP A 211 -2.19 -36.99 -16.27
N ALA A 212 -1.60 -38.19 -16.00
CA ALA A 212 -1.15 -38.58 -14.67
C ALA A 212 -0.05 -37.65 -14.06
N ARG A 213 0.46 -36.68 -14.82
CA ARG A 213 1.44 -35.70 -14.34
C ARG A 213 0.85 -34.66 -13.39
N PHE A 214 -0.47 -34.45 -13.36
CA PHE A 214 -1.13 -33.36 -12.64
C PHE A 214 -2.15 -33.83 -11.58
N PRO A 215 -1.87 -34.82 -10.73
CA PRO A 215 -2.86 -35.41 -9.83
C PRO A 215 -3.36 -34.42 -8.74
N ALA A 216 -2.47 -33.57 -8.19
CA ALA A 216 -2.84 -32.57 -7.19
C ALA A 216 -3.70 -31.46 -7.81
N PHE A 217 -3.33 -30.97 -8.98
CA PHE A 217 -4.11 -29.97 -9.71
C PHE A 217 -5.50 -30.49 -10.07
N ALA A 218 -5.59 -31.74 -10.61
CA ALA A 218 -6.84 -32.39 -10.92
C ALA A 218 -7.77 -32.48 -9.69
N ARG A 219 -7.23 -32.86 -8.54
CA ARG A 219 -8.00 -32.95 -7.30
C ARG A 219 -8.59 -31.58 -6.89
N VAL A 220 -7.81 -30.49 -6.99
CA VAL A 220 -8.30 -29.17 -6.64
C VAL A 220 -9.35 -28.68 -7.64
N VAL A 221 -9.07 -28.76 -8.94
CA VAL A 221 -9.99 -28.27 -9.98
C VAL A 221 -11.34 -29.03 -9.99
N LEU A 222 -11.34 -30.32 -9.64
CA LEU A 222 -12.56 -31.13 -9.68
C LEU A 222 -13.35 -31.11 -8.37
N ALA A 223 -12.74 -30.76 -7.24
CA ALA A 223 -13.34 -30.95 -5.93
C ALA A 223 -13.35 -29.69 -5.03
N ALA A 224 -12.66 -28.60 -5.40
CA ALA A 224 -12.68 -27.40 -4.60
C ALA A 224 -13.94 -26.56 -4.91
N ASP A 225 -14.53 -26.01 -3.85
CA ASP A 225 -15.60 -25.02 -3.96
C ASP A 225 -15.07 -23.71 -4.53
N ASP A 226 -15.94 -23.00 -5.23
CA ASP A 226 -15.63 -21.73 -5.86
C ASP A 226 -15.85 -20.58 -4.87
N LEU A 227 -14.83 -20.33 -4.05
CA LEU A 227 -14.89 -19.26 -3.03
C LEU A 227 -14.83 -17.88 -3.69
N SER A 228 -15.67 -16.96 -3.24
CA SER A 228 -15.61 -15.54 -3.57
C SER A 228 -14.30 -14.88 -3.09
N PHE A 229 -13.97 -13.72 -3.63
CA PHE A 229 -12.81 -12.94 -3.16
C PHE A 229 -12.90 -12.58 -1.68
N GLU A 230 -14.10 -12.30 -1.17
CA GLU A 230 -14.32 -12.03 0.26
C GLU A 230 -14.04 -13.26 1.12
N GLU A 231 -14.52 -14.44 0.73
CA GLU A 231 -14.28 -15.70 1.45
C GLU A 231 -12.80 -16.07 1.44
N ARG A 232 -12.14 -15.95 0.28
CA ARG A 232 -10.68 -16.15 0.15
C ARG A 232 -9.89 -15.19 1.03
N PHE A 233 -10.28 -13.91 1.05
CA PHE A 233 -9.67 -12.91 1.90
C PHE A 233 -9.90 -13.22 3.39
N ALA A 234 -11.12 -13.54 3.80
CA ALA A 234 -11.41 -13.86 5.18
C ALA A 234 -10.63 -15.10 5.66
N PHE A 235 -10.61 -16.16 4.86
CA PHE A 235 -9.85 -17.38 5.17
C PHE A 235 -8.36 -17.10 5.37
N GLY A 236 -7.73 -16.40 4.45
CA GLY A 236 -6.29 -16.14 4.52
C GLY A 236 -5.93 -15.17 5.65
N LEU A 237 -6.77 -14.16 5.91
CA LEU A 237 -6.60 -13.26 7.06
C LEU A 237 -6.64 -14.04 8.38
N GLU A 238 -7.61 -14.91 8.57
CA GLU A 238 -7.70 -15.76 9.77
C GLU A 238 -6.44 -16.62 9.96
N ARG A 239 -5.94 -17.26 8.89
CA ARG A 239 -4.70 -18.08 8.98
C ARG A 239 -3.47 -17.23 9.29
N LEU A 240 -3.39 -16.00 8.78
CA LEU A 240 -2.31 -15.08 9.10
C LEU A 240 -2.37 -14.66 10.57
N LEU A 241 -3.55 -14.32 11.08
CA LEU A 241 -3.75 -13.95 12.48
C LEU A 241 -3.51 -15.14 13.45
N ASP A 242 -3.87 -16.35 13.06
CA ASP A 242 -3.53 -17.56 13.81
C ASP A 242 -2.00 -17.75 13.90
N GLY A 243 -1.28 -17.46 12.82
CA GLY A 243 0.18 -17.43 12.81
C GLY A 243 0.74 -16.36 13.77
N PHE A 244 0.17 -15.17 13.80
CA PHE A 244 0.58 -14.12 14.73
C PHE A 244 0.30 -14.49 16.19
N ALA A 245 -0.79 -15.19 16.50
CA ALA A 245 -1.09 -15.65 17.86
C ALA A 245 0.02 -16.55 18.45
N THR A 246 0.82 -17.22 17.61
CA THR A 246 1.96 -18.00 18.11
C THR A 246 3.07 -17.15 18.70
N LEU A 247 3.12 -15.84 18.38
CA LEU A 247 4.12 -14.92 18.93
C LEU A 247 3.89 -14.63 20.41
N GLU A 248 2.62 -14.61 20.87
CA GLU A 248 2.28 -14.45 22.30
C GLU A 248 2.90 -15.58 23.17
N ALA A 249 2.92 -16.81 22.62
CA ALA A 249 3.40 -17.98 23.33
C ALA A 249 4.93 -18.05 23.47
N HIS A 250 5.68 -17.25 22.71
CA HIS A 250 7.13 -17.39 22.64
C HIS A 250 7.93 -16.40 23.50
N GLY A 251 7.27 -15.44 24.20
CA GLY A 251 7.96 -14.43 25.02
C GLY A 251 9.08 -13.68 24.29
N PRO A 252 9.69 -12.64 24.84
CA PRO A 252 10.73 -11.88 24.15
C PRO A 252 11.89 -12.83 23.80
N ARG A 253 12.15 -13.02 22.49
CA ARG A 253 13.36 -13.72 22.03
C ARG A 253 14.55 -12.95 22.55
N GLY A 254 15.31 -13.58 23.47
CA GLY A 254 16.47 -12.99 24.09
C GLY A 254 17.32 -12.22 23.08
N ALA A 255 17.64 -10.99 23.44
CA ALA A 255 18.39 -10.03 22.67
C ALA A 255 19.66 -10.69 22.12
N ALA A 256 19.64 -11.15 20.87
CA ALA A 256 20.83 -11.45 20.13
C ALA A 256 21.53 -10.12 19.89
N THR A 257 22.54 -9.85 20.70
CA THR A 257 23.39 -8.67 20.71
C THR A 257 23.93 -8.42 19.28
N ARG A 258 23.24 -7.59 18.50
CA ARG A 258 23.82 -7.02 17.30
C ARG A 258 24.85 -5.99 17.75
N LYS A 259 26.13 -6.38 17.78
CA LYS A 259 27.24 -5.44 17.82
C LYS A 259 27.09 -4.51 16.62
N ARG A 260 26.68 -3.27 16.90
CA ARG A 260 26.88 -2.16 15.96
C ARG A 260 28.39 -1.98 15.82
N THR A 261 28.97 -2.38 14.71
CA THR A 261 30.25 -1.91 14.26
C THR A 261 30.09 -0.47 13.81
N SER A 262 30.79 0.40 14.51
CA SER A 262 30.93 1.84 14.21
C SER A 262 31.59 2.04 12.86
#